data_fbe672a12e7c231824bdfded9d1b5c38
#
_entry.id   fbe672a12e7c231824bdfded9d1b5c38
#
_cell.length_a   1.000
_cell.length_b   1.000
_cell.length_c   1.000
_cell.angle_alpha   90.00
_cell.angle_beta   90.00
_cell.angle_gamma   90.00
#
_symmetry.space_group_name_H-M   'P 1'
#
loop_
_entity.id
_entity.type
_entity.pdbx_description
1 polymer ?
#
loop_
_entity_poly.entity_id
_entity_poly.type
_entity_poly.pdbx_seq_one_letter_code
_entity_poly.pdbx_strand_id
1 'polypeptide(L)'
;MNGTLDKIRVQFDYLPLINFAMQQNKVSVIHQLSIENMTSEPFRNIQVQITAEPDFGSITPVMMEAIPANNSVCLQSFSLVLSANYFAQLTERLSGSLKIEIRSEAETIFTQTYPIDILAYDQWGGINIFPEMLAAFITPNHAVLTPIIKRAAAILEQWTGTPSLDEYQSRNPDRVRKQMAAIYTALTEQQIIYSTCLLYTSPSPRD
;
A
#
# COMPACT_ATOMS: atom_id res chain seq x y z
N MET A 1 -29.78 23.23 20.69
CA MET A 1 -29.26 22.37 19.62
C MET A 1 -28.97 23.25 18.42
N ASN A 2 -27.77 23.81 18.35
CA ASN A 2 -27.36 24.59 17.18
C ASN A 2 -26.82 23.61 16.14
N GLY A 3 -27.63 23.30 15.14
CA GLY A 3 -27.17 22.59 13.96
C GLY A 3 -26.22 23.51 13.19
N THR A 4 -24.94 23.30 13.31
CA THR A 4 -23.96 23.85 12.36
C THR A 4 -24.27 23.15 11.04
N LEU A 5 -24.95 23.84 10.13
CA LEU A 5 -25.08 23.43 8.75
C LEU A 5 -23.65 23.26 8.21
N ASP A 6 -23.29 22.05 7.79
CA ASP A 6 -22.00 21.81 7.18
C ASP A 6 -21.87 22.72 5.95
N LYS A 7 -21.05 23.76 6.06
CA LYS A 7 -20.82 24.73 4.98
C LYS A 7 -20.14 24.09 3.78
N ILE A 8 -19.49 22.96 4.00
CA ILE A 8 -18.63 22.28 3.02
C ILE A 8 -18.74 20.77 3.17
N ARG A 9 -18.76 20.07 2.04
CA ARG A 9 -18.66 18.61 1.99
C ARG A 9 -17.35 18.23 1.33
N VAL A 10 -16.62 17.31 1.95
CA VAL A 10 -15.33 16.82 1.45
C VAL A 10 -15.40 15.31 1.23
N GLN A 11 -14.97 14.88 0.04
CA GLN A 11 -14.77 13.48 -0.31
C GLN A 11 -13.29 13.27 -0.59
N PHE A 12 -12.68 12.32 0.12
CA PHE A 12 -11.26 12.05 0.05
C PHE A 12 -11.01 10.58 -0.33
N ASP A 13 -10.43 10.37 -1.51
CA ASP A 13 -10.05 9.06 -2.02
C ASP A 13 -8.54 8.89 -1.90
N TYR A 14 -8.14 7.91 -1.08
CA TYR A 14 -6.74 7.65 -0.76
C TYR A 14 -6.53 6.17 -0.42
N LEU A 15 -5.30 5.70 -0.50
CA LEU A 15 -4.92 4.37 -0.03
C LEU A 15 -4.82 4.36 1.50
N PRO A 16 -5.61 3.50 2.19
CA PRO A 16 -5.63 3.48 3.66
C PRO A 16 -4.40 2.76 4.25
N LEU A 17 -3.51 2.27 3.41
CA LEU A 17 -2.32 1.53 3.81
C LEU A 17 -1.17 1.83 2.87
N ILE A 18 0.03 2.05 3.44
CA ILE A 18 1.26 2.34 2.70
C ILE A 18 2.44 1.52 3.23
N ASN A 19 3.42 1.28 2.36
CA ASN A 19 4.64 0.58 2.70
C ASN A 19 5.87 1.11 1.94
N PHE A 20 7.05 0.58 2.26
CA PHE A 20 8.31 0.99 1.64
C PHE A 20 8.35 0.74 0.14
N ALA A 21 7.81 -0.40 -0.33
CA ALA A 21 7.79 -0.71 -1.75
C ALA A 21 6.94 0.30 -2.56
N MET A 22 5.85 0.81 -2.00
CA MET A 22 5.03 1.87 -2.62
C MET A 22 5.83 3.19 -2.72
N GLN A 23 6.62 3.51 -1.68
CA GLN A 23 7.51 4.67 -1.70
C GLN A 23 8.55 4.56 -2.83
N GLN A 24 9.22 3.40 -2.97
CA GLN A 24 10.23 3.18 -3.99
C GLN A 24 9.67 3.24 -5.42
N ASN A 25 8.44 2.75 -5.60
CA ASN A 25 7.75 2.73 -6.89
C ASN A 25 6.93 4.00 -7.15
N LYS A 26 6.99 5.01 -6.26
CA LYS A 26 6.27 6.29 -6.39
C LYS A 26 4.76 6.11 -6.61
N VAL A 27 4.17 5.14 -5.90
CA VAL A 27 2.73 4.88 -5.99
C VAL A 27 1.97 6.08 -5.42
N SER A 28 0.97 6.55 -6.16
CA SER A 28 0.11 7.64 -5.70
C SER A 28 -0.75 7.16 -4.53
N VAL A 29 -0.58 7.78 -3.38
CA VAL A 29 -1.36 7.47 -2.17
C VAL A 29 -2.68 8.22 -2.14
N ILE A 30 -2.69 9.45 -2.65
CA ILE A 30 -3.89 10.29 -2.72
C ILE A 30 -4.36 10.32 -4.18
N HIS A 31 -5.57 9.81 -4.42
CA HIS A 31 -6.14 9.73 -5.76
C HIS A 31 -6.95 10.98 -6.08
N GLN A 32 -7.80 11.41 -5.12
CA GLN A 32 -8.73 12.51 -5.38
C GLN A 32 -9.15 13.18 -4.07
N LEU A 33 -9.33 14.50 -4.12
CA LEU A 33 -10.02 15.28 -3.11
C LEU A 33 -11.09 16.13 -3.79
N SER A 34 -12.35 15.85 -3.50
CA SER A 34 -13.48 16.66 -3.97
C SER A 34 -13.99 17.54 -2.84
N ILE A 35 -14.17 18.83 -3.13
CA ILE A 35 -14.60 19.83 -2.17
C ILE A 35 -15.85 20.49 -2.74
N GLU A 36 -16.98 20.36 -2.05
CA GLU A 36 -18.27 20.93 -2.43
C GLU A 36 -18.65 22.08 -1.49
N ASN A 37 -18.90 23.26 -2.04
CA ASN A 37 -19.43 24.39 -1.33
C ASN A 37 -20.96 24.28 -1.23
N MET A 38 -21.48 24.08 -0.03
CA MET A 38 -22.91 23.91 0.24
C MET A 38 -23.61 25.24 0.57
N THR A 39 -22.90 26.36 0.41
CA THR A 39 -23.47 27.71 0.71
C THR A 39 -23.86 28.45 -0.53
N SER A 40 -24.66 29.50 -0.35
CA SER A 40 -25.06 30.44 -1.42
C SER A 40 -23.99 31.49 -1.75
N GLU A 41 -22.88 31.52 -1.01
CA GLU A 41 -21.77 32.45 -1.20
C GLU A 41 -20.51 31.70 -1.67
N PRO A 42 -19.68 32.29 -2.52
CA PRO A 42 -18.41 31.68 -2.91
C PRO A 42 -17.38 31.73 -1.76
N PHE A 43 -16.63 30.66 -1.57
CA PHE A 43 -15.40 30.70 -0.78
C PHE A 43 -14.26 31.25 -1.65
N ARG A 44 -13.45 32.16 -1.10
CA ARG A 44 -12.32 32.79 -1.80
C ARG A 44 -10.99 32.53 -1.13
N ASN A 45 -9.91 32.65 -1.90
CA ASN A 45 -8.54 32.47 -1.41
C ASN A 45 -8.39 31.17 -0.62
N ILE A 46 -8.75 30.05 -1.26
CA ILE A 46 -8.78 28.74 -0.64
C ILE A 46 -7.37 28.19 -0.54
N GLN A 47 -7.02 27.77 0.65
CA GLN A 47 -5.81 26.97 0.92
C GLN A 47 -6.21 25.59 1.40
N VAL A 48 -5.75 24.55 0.70
CA VAL A 48 -5.89 23.15 1.10
C VAL A 48 -4.55 22.65 1.58
N GLN A 49 -4.47 22.27 2.84
CA GLN A 49 -3.28 21.69 3.44
C GLN A 49 -3.57 20.26 3.90
N ILE A 50 -2.68 19.34 3.56
CA ILE A 50 -2.72 17.97 4.06
C ILE A 50 -1.42 17.72 4.82
N THR A 51 -1.53 17.21 6.05
CA THR A 51 -0.39 16.91 6.93
C THR A 51 -0.39 15.44 7.26
N ALA A 52 0.78 14.79 7.16
CA ALA A 52 0.99 13.41 7.55
C ALA A 52 1.44 13.33 9.02
N GLU A 53 0.81 12.48 9.82
CA GLU A 53 1.17 12.23 11.21
C GLU A 53 1.26 10.72 11.48
N PRO A 54 2.43 10.20 11.96
CA PRO A 54 3.71 10.92 12.13
C PRO A 54 4.27 11.43 10.80
N ASP A 55 5.35 12.17 10.79
CA ASP A 55 5.93 12.81 9.59
C ASP A 55 6.56 11.79 8.63
N PHE A 56 5.71 10.94 8.03
CA PHE A 56 6.10 9.93 7.05
C PHE A 56 6.16 10.46 5.61
N GLY A 57 5.76 11.70 5.38
CA GLY A 57 5.77 12.31 4.06
C GLY A 57 5.34 13.77 4.07
N SER A 58 5.55 14.43 2.95
CA SER A 58 5.23 15.84 2.77
C SER A 58 4.33 16.07 1.56
N ILE A 59 3.46 17.07 1.66
CA ILE A 59 2.53 17.49 0.61
C ILE A 59 2.63 19.00 0.46
N THR A 60 2.77 19.47 -0.78
CA THR A 60 2.71 20.91 -1.06
C THR A 60 1.26 21.39 -0.94
N PRO A 61 0.98 22.46 -0.16
CA PRO A 61 -0.35 23.05 -0.08
C PRO A 61 -0.86 23.48 -1.45
N VAL A 62 -2.16 23.29 -1.68
CA VAL A 62 -2.82 23.71 -2.91
C VAL A 62 -3.56 25.02 -2.65
N MET A 63 -3.33 26.02 -3.51
CA MET A 63 -3.99 27.31 -3.47
C MET A 63 -4.98 27.41 -4.63
N MET A 64 -6.19 27.91 -4.37
CA MET A 64 -7.22 28.14 -5.37
C MET A 64 -7.84 29.52 -5.16
N GLU A 65 -8.25 30.17 -6.25
CA GLU A 65 -8.85 31.50 -6.19
C GLU A 65 -10.23 31.46 -5.51
N ALA A 66 -11.10 30.53 -5.91
CA ALA A 66 -12.43 30.41 -5.34
C ALA A 66 -13.06 29.02 -5.57
N ILE A 67 -14.04 28.68 -4.71
CA ILE A 67 -15.03 27.63 -4.95
C ILE A 67 -16.40 28.35 -5.05
N PRO A 68 -17.06 28.36 -6.23
CA PRO A 68 -18.33 29.06 -6.40
C PRO A 68 -19.42 28.49 -5.47
N ALA A 69 -20.46 29.32 -5.23
CA ALA A 69 -21.63 28.91 -4.46
C ALA A 69 -22.30 27.66 -5.07
N ASN A 70 -22.70 26.71 -4.24
CA ASN A 70 -23.39 25.47 -4.65
C ASN A 70 -22.64 24.69 -5.77
N ASN A 71 -21.30 24.74 -5.75
CA ASN A 71 -20.47 24.09 -6.76
C ASN A 71 -19.37 23.26 -6.10
N SER A 72 -18.75 22.37 -6.86
CA SER A 72 -17.67 21.50 -6.40
C SER A 72 -16.41 21.67 -7.25
N VAL A 73 -15.27 21.47 -6.60
CA VAL A 73 -13.95 21.41 -7.24
C VAL A 73 -13.33 20.05 -6.92
N CYS A 74 -12.79 19.40 -7.94
CA CYS A 74 -12.11 18.13 -7.83
C CYS A 74 -10.60 18.32 -8.06
N LEU A 75 -9.81 17.99 -7.07
CA LEU A 75 -8.35 18.03 -7.11
C LEU A 75 -7.81 16.61 -7.27
N GLN A 76 -7.11 16.35 -8.38
CA GLN A 76 -6.53 15.04 -8.71
C GLN A 76 -4.99 15.01 -8.62
N SER A 77 -4.38 16.14 -8.24
CA SER A 77 -2.93 16.31 -8.32
C SER A 77 -2.29 16.57 -6.95
N PHE A 78 -2.61 15.73 -5.96
CA PHE A 78 -1.85 15.74 -4.71
C PHE A 78 -0.68 14.78 -4.80
N SER A 79 0.53 15.30 -4.71
CA SER A 79 1.73 14.47 -4.58
C SER A 79 2.13 14.38 -3.12
N LEU A 80 1.72 13.31 -2.44
CA LEU A 80 2.32 12.93 -1.16
C LEU A 80 3.69 12.32 -1.44
N VAL A 81 4.73 13.05 -1.14
CA VAL A 81 6.11 12.57 -1.23
C VAL A 81 6.46 11.81 0.03
N LEU A 82 6.47 10.49 -0.04
CA LEU A 82 6.81 9.60 1.07
C LEU A 82 8.30 9.67 1.40
N SER A 83 8.65 9.74 2.68
CA SER A 83 10.03 9.82 3.16
C SER A 83 10.73 8.46 3.07
N ALA A 84 11.70 8.32 2.14
CA ALA A 84 12.46 7.08 1.98
C ALA A 84 13.17 6.64 3.26
N ASN A 85 13.77 7.58 4.00
CA ASN A 85 14.47 7.28 5.25
C ASN A 85 13.51 6.79 6.34
N TYR A 86 12.32 7.37 6.44
CA TYR A 86 11.30 6.94 7.38
C TYR A 86 10.90 5.49 7.13
N PHE A 87 10.54 5.16 5.88
CA PHE A 87 10.09 3.81 5.52
C PHE A 87 11.21 2.75 5.59
N ALA A 88 12.45 3.09 5.24
CA ALA A 88 13.58 2.16 5.31
C ALA A 88 13.93 1.72 6.74
N GLN A 89 13.60 2.53 7.73
CA GLN A 89 13.91 2.26 9.15
C GLN A 89 12.72 1.71 9.93
N LEU A 90 11.54 1.66 9.32
CA LEU A 90 10.33 1.21 10.00
C LEU A 90 10.30 -0.33 10.11
N THR A 91 10.50 -0.83 11.33
CA THR A 91 10.57 -2.27 11.63
C THR A 91 9.27 -2.86 12.15
N GLU A 92 8.26 -2.03 12.43
CA GLU A 92 6.95 -2.45 12.90
C GLU A 92 5.84 -1.61 12.27
N ARG A 93 4.61 -2.16 12.23
CA ARG A 93 3.44 -1.44 11.73
C ARG A 93 3.08 -0.31 12.68
N LEU A 94 2.80 0.86 12.13
CA LEU A 94 2.29 2.02 12.85
C LEU A 94 0.93 2.46 12.29
N SER A 95 0.09 2.99 13.16
CA SER A 95 -1.10 3.73 12.76
C SER A 95 -0.73 5.20 12.63
N GLY A 96 -1.00 5.76 11.47
CA GLY A 96 -0.81 7.17 11.16
C GLY A 96 -2.10 7.83 10.75
N SER A 97 -2.00 9.07 10.32
CA SER A 97 -3.14 9.83 9.81
C SER A 97 -2.74 10.86 8.77
N LEU A 98 -3.70 11.21 7.91
CA LEU A 98 -3.66 12.36 7.02
C LEU A 98 -4.68 13.37 7.52
N LYS A 99 -4.22 14.52 8.02
CA LYS A 99 -5.07 15.62 8.45
C LYS A 99 -5.27 16.57 7.30
N ILE A 100 -6.52 16.79 6.89
CA ILE A 100 -6.90 17.79 5.89
C ILE A 100 -7.40 19.03 6.61
N GLU A 101 -6.85 20.16 6.25
CA GLU A 101 -7.29 21.49 6.69
C GLU A 101 -7.57 22.36 5.46
N ILE A 102 -8.78 22.94 5.39
CA ILE A 102 -9.17 23.84 4.32
C ILE A 102 -9.48 25.20 4.93
N ARG A 103 -8.80 26.22 4.42
CA ARG A 103 -9.00 27.60 4.84
C ARG A 103 -9.57 28.41 3.69
N SER A 104 -10.47 29.33 4.03
CA SER A 104 -10.93 30.39 3.14
C SER A 104 -10.55 31.73 3.77
N GLU A 105 -9.78 32.54 3.03
CA GLU A 105 -9.16 33.77 3.57
C GLU A 105 -8.29 33.46 4.79
N ALA A 106 -8.70 33.83 6.00
CA ALA A 106 -7.99 33.54 7.24
C ALA A 106 -8.75 32.53 8.13
N GLU A 107 -9.94 32.09 7.74
CA GLU A 107 -10.80 31.20 8.53
C GLU A 107 -10.63 29.75 8.10
N THR A 108 -10.49 28.85 9.07
CA THR A 108 -10.55 27.39 8.82
C THR A 108 -12.01 26.98 8.66
N ILE A 109 -12.37 26.55 7.45
CA ILE A 109 -13.74 26.14 7.10
C ILE A 109 -13.96 24.64 7.18
N PHE A 110 -12.86 23.84 7.20
CA PHE A 110 -12.90 22.39 7.33
C PHE A 110 -11.63 21.85 7.97
N THR A 111 -11.80 20.86 8.83
CA THR A 111 -10.71 20.06 9.38
C THR A 111 -11.20 18.63 9.62
N GLN A 112 -10.47 17.66 9.10
CA GLN A 112 -10.75 16.24 9.33
C GLN A 112 -9.47 15.42 9.24
N THR A 113 -9.41 14.35 10.05
CA THR A 113 -8.30 13.40 10.09
C THR A 113 -8.76 12.06 9.54
N TYR A 114 -7.96 11.48 8.65
CA TYR A 114 -8.19 10.21 7.98
C TYR A 114 -7.12 9.21 8.39
N PRO A 115 -7.48 8.02 8.88
CA PRO A 115 -6.52 7.03 9.33
C PRO A 115 -5.76 6.42 8.17
N ILE A 116 -4.49 6.11 8.37
CA ILE A 116 -3.65 5.39 7.42
C ILE A 116 -2.73 4.42 8.17
N ASP A 117 -2.61 3.20 7.67
CA ASP A 117 -1.68 2.22 8.21
C ASP A 117 -0.33 2.30 7.49
N ILE A 118 0.73 2.32 8.27
CA ILE A 118 2.10 2.39 7.77
C ILE A 118 2.77 1.07 8.12
N LEU A 119 3.07 0.27 7.10
CA LEU A 119 3.67 -1.05 7.28
C LEU A 119 5.18 -0.97 7.42
N ALA A 120 5.77 -1.92 8.16
CA ALA A 120 7.21 -2.12 8.22
C ALA A 120 7.81 -2.33 6.82
N TYR A 121 9.13 -2.12 6.69
CA TYR A 121 9.84 -2.14 5.41
C TYR A 121 9.69 -3.48 4.65
N ASP A 122 9.49 -4.58 5.37
CA ASP A 122 9.36 -5.96 4.86
C ASP A 122 7.92 -6.48 4.84
N GLN A 123 6.93 -5.62 5.13
CA GLN A 123 5.53 -6.00 5.18
C GLN A 123 4.76 -5.57 3.92
N TRP A 124 3.79 -6.41 3.57
CA TRP A 124 2.87 -6.18 2.46
C TRP A 124 1.42 -6.23 2.94
N GLY A 125 0.56 -5.36 2.37
CA GLY A 125 -0.84 -5.23 2.74
C GLY A 125 -1.78 -6.36 2.29
N GLY A 126 -1.25 -7.38 1.62
CA GLY A 126 -2.05 -8.50 1.10
C GLY A 126 -2.69 -8.21 -0.26
N ILE A 127 -3.34 -9.24 -0.80
CA ILE A 127 -3.91 -9.22 -2.16
C ILE A 127 -5.11 -8.28 -2.34
N ASN A 128 -5.74 -7.87 -1.24
CA ASN A 128 -6.96 -7.06 -1.30
C ASN A 128 -6.70 -5.55 -1.42
N ILE A 129 -5.48 -5.09 -1.15
CA ILE A 129 -5.17 -3.65 -1.11
C ILE A 129 -4.39 -3.22 -2.34
N PHE A 130 -3.35 -3.94 -2.71
CA PHE A 130 -2.53 -3.64 -3.88
C PHE A 130 -1.75 -4.90 -4.29
N PRO A 131 -2.38 -5.87 -4.98
CA PRO A 131 -1.79 -7.18 -5.28
C PRO A 131 -0.51 -7.09 -6.13
N GLU A 132 -0.39 -6.07 -6.97
CA GLU A 132 0.79 -5.85 -7.84
C GLU A 132 2.07 -5.65 -7.03
N MET A 133 1.96 -5.16 -5.79
CA MET A 133 3.11 -4.98 -4.91
C MET A 133 3.79 -6.29 -4.50
N LEU A 134 3.12 -7.44 -4.66
CA LEU A 134 3.75 -8.74 -4.42
C LEU A 134 5.06 -8.89 -5.21
N ALA A 135 5.11 -8.37 -6.43
CA ALA A 135 6.29 -8.42 -7.27
C ALA A 135 7.54 -7.77 -6.63
N ALA A 136 7.36 -6.73 -5.82
CA ALA A 136 8.46 -6.04 -5.13
C ALA A 136 9.10 -6.89 -4.01
N PHE A 137 8.38 -7.92 -3.52
CA PHE A 137 8.86 -8.83 -2.47
C PHE A 137 9.44 -10.12 -3.03
N ILE A 138 9.43 -10.32 -4.35
CA ILE A 138 10.03 -11.49 -4.98
C ILE A 138 11.55 -11.27 -5.07
N THR A 139 12.30 -12.10 -4.35
CA THR A 139 13.76 -12.09 -4.34
C THR A 139 14.31 -13.38 -4.97
N PRO A 140 14.40 -13.49 -6.30
CA PRO A 140 14.71 -14.74 -7.01
C PRO A 140 16.08 -15.30 -6.68
N ASN A 141 17.01 -14.46 -6.22
CA ASN A 141 18.38 -14.84 -5.88
C ASN A 141 18.60 -14.96 -4.36
N HIS A 142 17.55 -15.08 -3.57
CA HIS A 142 17.70 -15.24 -2.13
C HIS A 142 18.40 -16.56 -1.80
N ALA A 143 19.38 -16.52 -0.88
CA ALA A 143 20.23 -17.67 -0.55
C ALA A 143 19.44 -18.93 -0.12
N VAL A 144 18.30 -18.75 0.51
CA VAL A 144 17.38 -19.82 0.95
C VAL A 144 16.81 -20.63 -0.21
N LEU A 145 16.71 -20.06 -1.41
CA LEU A 145 16.15 -20.75 -2.59
C LEU A 145 17.11 -21.79 -3.16
N THR A 146 18.42 -21.59 -3.06
CA THR A 146 19.43 -22.48 -3.63
C THR A 146 19.32 -23.93 -3.14
N PRO A 147 19.24 -24.23 -1.83
CA PRO A 147 19.08 -25.59 -1.34
C PRO A 147 17.74 -26.21 -1.76
N ILE A 148 16.67 -25.45 -1.81
CA ILE A 148 15.34 -25.91 -2.23
C ILE A 148 15.38 -26.32 -3.71
N ILE A 149 15.92 -25.48 -4.58
CA ILE A 149 16.04 -25.77 -6.02
C ILE A 149 16.93 -26.97 -6.27
N LYS A 150 18.08 -27.10 -5.58
CA LYS A 150 18.96 -28.28 -5.68
C LYS A 150 18.22 -29.54 -5.24
N ARG A 151 17.46 -29.48 -4.16
CA ARG A 151 16.70 -30.63 -3.68
C ARG A 151 15.60 -31.03 -4.65
N ALA A 152 14.84 -30.06 -5.19
CA ALA A 152 13.82 -30.28 -6.22
C ALA A 152 14.44 -30.95 -7.48
N ALA A 153 15.59 -30.47 -7.94
CA ALA A 153 16.32 -31.06 -9.06
C ALA A 153 16.70 -32.53 -8.80
N ALA A 154 17.21 -32.84 -7.61
CA ALA A 154 17.56 -34.22 -7.24
C ALA A 154 16.33 -35.15 -7.19
N ILE A 155 15.21 -34.69 -6.66
CA ILE A 155 13.94 -35.43 -6.66
C ILE A 155 13.46 -35.65 -8.12
N LEU A 156 13.52 -34.62 -8.94
CA LEU A 156 13.10 -34.71 -10.35
C LEU A 156 13.97 -35.71 -11.14
N GLU A 157 15.28 -35.72 -10.87
CA GLU A 157 16.21 -36.69 -11.46
C GLU A 157 15.82 -38.13 -11.12
N GLN A 158 15.50 -38.41 -9.84
CA GLN A 158 15.02 -39.73 -9.40
C GLN A 158 13.73 -40.15 -10.14
N TRP A 159 12.83 -39.22 -10.43
CA TRP A 159 11.56 -39.56 -11.05
C TRP A 159 11.59 -39.59 -12.59
N THR A 160 12.55 -38.90 -13.21
CA THR A 160 12.56 -38.69 -14.65
C THR A 160 13.88 -38.97 -15.35
N GLY A 161 14.95 -39.26 -14.59
CA GLY A 161 16.30 -39.43 -15.10
C GLY A 161 17.01 -38.13 -15.48
N THR A 162 16.38 -36.95 -15.30
CA THR A 162 17.00 -35.66 -15.61
C THR A 162 16.67 -34.63 -14.52
N PRO A 163 17.68 -33.88 -13.99
CA PRO A 163 17.47 -32.89 -12.95
C PRO A 163 16.99 -31.52 -13.45
N SER A 164 16.81 -31.37 -14.78
CA SER A 164 16.54 -30.10 -15.41
C SER A 164 15.16 -29.54 -15.02
N LEU A 165 15.15 -28.37 -14.41
CA LEU A 165 13.94 -27.56 -14.17
C LEU A 165 13.76 -26.63 -15.39
N ASP A 166 13.24 -27.16 -16.50
CA ASP A 166 13.09 -26.50 -17.78
C ASP A 166 11.75 -25.77 -17.94
N GLU A 167 11.02 -25.61 -16.85
CA GLU A 167 9.75 -24.88 -16.77
C GLU A 167 8.76 -25.35 -17.83
N TYR A 168 8.27 -24.43 -18.68
CA TYR A 168 7.34 -24.71 -19.78
C TYR A 168 8.03 -24.97 -21.13
N GLN A 169 9.37 -24.95 -21.20
CA GLN A 169 10.11 -25.03 -22.46
C GLN A 169 9.91 -26.38 -23.16
N SER A 170 9.74 -27.45 -22.37
CA SER A 170 9.46 -28.79 -22.89
C SER A 170 8.11 -28.90 -23.63
N ARG A 171 7.17 -27.98 -23.39
CA ARG A 171 5.76 -28.03 -23.85
C ARG A 171 5.04 -29.33 -23.50
N ASN A 172 5.56 -30.08 -22.53
CA ASN A 172 5.02 -31.36 -22.08
C ASN A 172 4.33 -31.17 -20.70
N PRO A 173 2.99 -31.30 -20.62
CA PRO A 173 2.25 -31.11 -19.39
C PRO A 173 2.69 -32.05 -18.25
N ASP A 174 3.05 -33.30 -18.55
CA ASP A 174 3.48 -34.26 -17.55
C ASP A 174 4.86 -33.91 -16.98
N ARG A 175 5.74 -33.36 -17.83
CA ARG A 175 7.03 -32.83 -17.38
C ARG A 175 6.84 -31.64 -16.42
N VAL A 176 5.96 -30.72 -16.78
CA VAL A 176 5.64 -29.55 -15.94
C VAL A 176 5.06 -29.99 -14.58
N ARG A 177 4.10 -30.94 -14.59
CA ARG A 177 3.52 -31.49 -13.34
C ARG A 177 4.58 -32.11 -12.43
N LYS A 178 5.52 -32.89 -13.00
CA LYS A 178 6.61 -33.48 -12.24
C LYS A 178 7.56 -32.42 -11.64
N GLN A 179 7.88 -31.36 -12.37
CA GLN A 179 8.66 -30.24 -11.87
C GLN A 179 7.95 -29.56 -10.68
N MET A 180 6.66 -29.26 -10.84
CA MET A 180 5.85 -28.67 -9.76
C MET A 180 5.81 -29.60 -8.53
N ALA A 181 5.59 -30.90 -8.73
CA ALA A 181 5.57 -31.86 -7.65
C ALA A 181 6.94 -31.98 -6.95
N ALA A 182 8.05 -31.93 -7.67
CA ALA A 182 9.39 -31.98 -7.12
C ALA A 182 9.70 -30.72 -6.27
N ILE A 183 9.31 -29.54 -6.73
CA ILE A 183 9.45 -28.29 -5.97
C ILE A 183 8.58 -28.34 -4.72
N TYR A 184 7.33 -28.76 -4.82
CA TYR A 184 6.44 -28.91 -3.68
C TYR A 184 7.00 -29.89 -2.63
N THR A 185 7.52 -31.05 -3.06
CA THR A 185 8.15 -32.03 -2.16
C THR A 185 9.37 -31.44 -1.46
N ALA A 186 10.23 -30.73 -2.19
CA ALA A 186 11.38 -30.07 -1.61
C ALA A 186 11.01 -29.00 -0.57
N LEU A 187 9.92 -28.27 -0.80
CA LEU A 187 9.39 -27.30 0.17
C LEU A 187 8.83 -27.96 1.41
N THR A 188 8.08 -29.07 1.25
CA THR A 188 7.51 -29.80 2.40
C THR A 188 8.59 -30.43 3.28
N GLU A 189 9.71 -30.89 2.69
CA GLU A 189 10.87 -31.41 3.44
C GLU A 189 11.54 -30.33 4.32
N GLN A 190 11.38 -29.04 3.97
CA GLN A 190 11.88 -27.92 4.77
C GLN A 190 10.99 -27.60 5.99
N GLN A 191 9.91 -28.36 6.20
CA GLN A 191 8.95 -28.14 7.30
C GLN A 191 8.41 -26.69 7.33
N ILE A 192 8.25 -26.07 6.15
CA ILE A 192 7.67 -24.74 6.03
C ILE A 192 6.20 -24.83 6.48
N ILE A 193 5.90 -24.19 7.60
CA ILE A 193 4.55 -24.12 8.15
C ILE A 193 3.79 -23.04 7.37
N TYR A 194 2.74 -23.46 6.64
CA TYR A 194 1.83 -22.55 6.01
C TYR A 194 0.91 -21.94 7.06
N SER A 195 0.99 -20.63 7.25
CA SER A 195 0.03 -19.91 8.08
C SER A 195 -1.11 -19.38 7.20
N THR A 196 -2.35 -19.79 7.50
CA THR A 196 -3.54 -19.19 6.91
C THR A 196 -3.86 -17.84 7.53
N CYS A 197 -3.18 -17.49 8.62
CA CYS A 197 -3.29 -16.20 9.27
C CYS A 197 -2.60 -15.15 8.39
N LEU A 198 -3.38 -14.26 7.82
CA LEU A 198 -2.83 -13.04 7.24
C LEU A 198 -2.00 -12.34 8.32
N LEU A 199 -0.87 -11.75 7.97
CA LEU A 199 0.05 -11.02 8.87
C LEU A 199 -0.61 -9.96 9.80
N TYR A 200 -1.92 -9.77 9.67
CA TYR A 200 -2.75 -8.89 10.48
C TYR A 200 -3.14 -9.42 11.85
N THR A 201 -2.82 -10.68 12.17
CA THR A 201 -3.18 -11.31 13.45
C THR A 201 -1.95 -11.77 14.21
N SER A 202 -0.88 -11.00 14.25
CA SER A 202 0.08 -11.11 15.33
C SER A 202 -0.68 -10.79 16.63
N PRO A 203 -0.83 -11.73 17.56
CA PRO A 203 -1.37 -11.38 18.88
C PRO A 203 -0.49 -10.29 19.47
N SER A 204 -1.14 -9.24 19.96
CA SER A 204 -0.46 -8.22 20.72
C SER A 204 0.30 -8.88 21.88
N PRO A 205 1.55 -8.50 22.17
CA PRO A 205 2.30 -9.05 23.32
C PRO A 205 1.66 -8.74 24.70
N ARG A 206 0.39 -8.37 24.74
CA ARG A 206 -0.32 -7.93 25.95
C ARG A 206 -1.58 -8.74 26.27
N ASP A 207 -1.76 -9.91 25.72
CA ASP A 207 -2.79 -10.88 26.17
C ASP A 207 -2.16 -12.02 26.93
#